data_2042008fe914fa6738b072aa522ba2f6
#
_entry.id   2042008fe914fa6738b072aa522ba2f6
#
_cell.length_a   1.000
_cell.length_b   1.000
_cell.length_c   1.000
_cell.angle_alpha   90.00
_cell.angle_beta   90.00
_cell.angle_gamma   90.00
#
_symmetry.space_group_name_H-M   'P 1'
#
loop_
_entity.id
_entity.type
_entity.pdbx_description
1 polymer ?
#
loop_
_entity_poly.entity_id
_entity_poly.type
_entity_poly.pdbx_seq_one_letter_code
_entity_poly.pdbx_strand_id
1 'polypeptide(L)'
;CVDLSQVDIDNDWLDKNLKGMKFKLSQVFLANVRPLSYLYDTKTDWTLPKEATPHTMEFIEDSYLCGIEKKLQVGGEIASGSEYAEYLTKATDVTIAGNESEPHKDIARFYAMTNSFTKDGATPVILYFKGSWYDAADKPALTNRYYRIKLQNGVQRNTIYKIEATLKGKGSPDPDIKDDVTLSVTITVKSWEGITLDEYTINEEIEI
;
A
#
# COMPACT_ATOMS: atom_id res chain seq x y z
N CYS A 1 -12.38 0.71 1.33
CA CYS A 1 -11.74 0.47 0.04
C CYS A 1 -10.44 1.26 -0.03
N VAL A 2 -9.37 0.65 -0.49
CA VAL A 2 -8.07 1.28 -0.77
C VAL A 2 -7.90 1.34 -2.28
N ASP A 3 -7.76 2.54 -2.83
CA ASP A 3 -7.79 2.82 -4.26
C ASP A 3 -6.52 3.57 -4.67
N LEU A 4 -5.56 2.88 -5.29
CA LEU A 4 -4.44 3.53 -5.97
C LEU A 4 -4.95 4.09 -7.29
N SER A 5 -5.38 5.34 -7.23
CA SER A 5 -6.04 5.99 -8.36
C SER A 5 -5.06 6.53 -9.39
N GLN A 6 -3.86 6.93 -8.95
CA GLN A 6 -2.86 7.55 -9.83
C GLN A 6 -1.45 7.28 -9.33
N VAL A 7 -0.53 7.04 -10.27
CA VAL A 7 0.93 7.09 -10.03
C VAL A 7 1.55 7.97 -11.10
N ASP A 8 2.43 8.86 -10.68
CA ASP A 8 3.09 9.85 -11.54
C ASP A 8 4.60 9.94 -11.23
N ILE A 9 5.35 10.63 -12.05
CA ILE A 9 6.78 10.90 -11.86
C ILE A 9 7.00 12.42 -11.87
N ASP A 10 7.58 12.94 -10.78
CA ASP A 10 7.98 14.33 -10.66
C ASP A 10 9.42 14.50 -11.17
N ASN A 11 9.57 14.92 -12.42
CA ASN A 11 10.89 15.09 -13.04
C ASN A 11 11.76 16.18 -12.40
N ASP A 12 11.17 17.14 -11.72
CA ASP A 12 11.91 18.23 -11.08
C ASP A 12 12.64 17.74 -9.83
N TRP A 13 11.98 16.83 -9.09
CA TRP A 13 12.48 16.25 -7.84
C TRP A 13 13.00 14.82 -7.97
N LEU A 14 12.92 14.25 -9.17
CA LEU A 14 13.41 12.89 -9.42
C LEU A 14 14.94 12.81 -9.23
N ASP A 15 15.40 11.71 -8.64
CA ASP A 15 16.84 11.39 -8.55
C ASP A 15 17.50 11.58 -9.92
N LYS A 16 18.65 12.27 -9.91
CA LYS A 16 19.39 12.60 -11.13
C LYS A 16 19.70 11.40 -12.02
N ASN A 17 19.89 10.23 -11.41
CA ASN A 17 20.18 8.97 -12.11
C ASN A 17 18.94 8.36 -12.78
N LEU A 18 17.75 8.84 -12.45
CA LEU A 18 16.48 8.33 -13.01
C LEU A 18 15.86 9.29 -14.03
N LYS A 19 16.45 10.48 -14.22
CA LYS A 19 15.93 11.46 -15.18
C LYS A 19 15.86 10.90 -16.59
N GLY A 20 14.69 11.02 -17.22
CA GLY A 20 14.42 10.48 -18.55
C GLY A 20 14.10 8.97 -18.58
N MET A 21 14.06 8.31 -17.43
CA MET A 21 13.63 6.92 -17.34
C MET A 21 12.10 6.83 -17.22
N LYS A 22 11.59 5.64 -17.55
CA LYS A 22 10.18 5.26 -17.39
C LYS A 22 10.07 4.21 -16.28
N PHE A 23 9.00 4.27 -15.51
CA PHE A 23 8.69 3.25 -14.51
C PHE A 23 7.58 2.34 -15.03
N LYS A 24 7.85 1.05 -15.18
CA LYS A 24 6.84 0.03 -15.53
C LYS A 24 6.32 -0.60 -14.25
N LEU A 25 5.10 -0.25 -13.89
CA LEU A 25 4.38 -0.82 -12.76
C LEU A 25 3.89 -2.21 -13.12
N SER A 26 4.31 -3.22 -12.38
CA SER A 26 3.99 -4.62 -12.64
C SER A 26 3.01 -5.24 -11.65
N GLN A 27 2.95 -4.74 -10.42
CA GLN A 27 2.11 -5.31 -9.38
C GLN A 27 1.77 -4.26 -8.33
N VAL A 28 0.55 -4.32 -7.84
CA VAL A 28 0.08 -3.57 -6.66
C VAL A 28 -0.47 -4.59 -5.66
N PHE A 29 -0.18 -4.41 -4.36
CA PHE A 29 -0.72 -5.28 -3.33
C PHE A 29 -0.89 -4.57 -1.99
N LEU A 30 -1.77 -5.11 -1.15
CA LEU A 30 -1.92 -4.70 0.24
C LEU A 30 -1.18 -5.66 1.18
N ALA A 31 -0.73 -5.13 2.30
CA ALA A 31 -0.19 -5.88 3.41
C ALA A 31 -0.85 -5.46 4.73
N ASN A 32 -0.74 -6.32 5.74
CA ASN A 32 -1.27 -6.10 7.08
C ASN A 32 -2.80 -5.91 7.10
N VAL A 33 -3.51 -6.58 6.20
CA VAL A 33 -4.97 -6.57 6.16
C VAL A 33 -5.51 -7.54 7.19
N ARG A 34 -6.47 -7.11 7.99
CA ARG A 34 -7.15 -8.01 8.92
C ARG A 34 -8.00 -9.04 8.16
N PRO A 35 -7.96 -10.33 8.51
CA PRO A 35 -8.74 -11.36 7.84
C PRO A 35 -10.24 -11.21 8.10
N LEU A 36 -10.60 -10.57 9.21
CA LEU A 36 -11.97 -10.45 9.69
C LEU A 36 -12.24 -9.10 10.33
N SER A 37 -13.50 -8.69 10.33
CA SER A 37 -13.99 -7.54 11.10
C SER A 37 -15.38 -7.86 11.66
N TYR A 38 -15.76 -7.20 12.75
CA TYR A 38 -17.11 -7.30 13.27
C TYR A 38 -18.14 -6.73 12.29
N LEU A 39 -19.29 -7.34 12.18
CA LEU A 39 -20.39 -6.86 11.32
C LEU A 39 -20.94 -5.52 11.85
N TYR A 40 -21.00 -5.39 13.18
CA TYR A 40 -21.40 -4.16 13.88
C TYR A 40 -20.29 -3.72 14.81
N ASP A 41 -19.69 -2.61 14.49
CA ASP A 41 -18.55 -2.08 15.23
C ASP A 41 -19.05 -1.13 16.31
N THR A 42 -19.39 -1.69 17.48
CA THR A 42 -19.68 -0.91 18.69
C THR A 42 -18.52 -0.96 19.69
N LYS A 43 -17.45 -1.71 19.38
CA LYS A 43 -16.32 -1.88 20.28
C LYS A 43 -15.05 -1.31 19.66
N THR A 44 -14.41 -0.45 20.40
CA THR A 44 -13.06 0.06 20.10
C THR A 44 -11.95 -0.96 20.42
N ASP A 45 -12.29 -2.08 21.07
CA ASP A 45 -11.37 -3.16 21.40
C ASP A 45 -11.47 -4.30 20.40
N TRP A 46 -10.38 -4.53 19.69
CA TRP A 46 -10.19 -5.61 18.71
C TRP A 46 -9.80 -6.94 19.35
N THR A 47 -10.06 -7.12 20.64
CA THR A 47 -9.97 -8.43 21.27
C THR A 47 -11.11 -9.30 20.75
N LEU A 48 -10.78 -10.26 19.90
CA LEU A 48 -11.70 -11.28 19.45
C LEU A 48 -12.21 -12.05 20.68
N PRO A 49 -13.53 -12.40 20.73
CA PRO A 49 -14.06 -13.21 21.81
C PRO A 49 -13.29 -14.53 21.87
N LYS A 50 -12.74 -14.85 23.05
CA LYS A 50 -12.05 -16.13 23.29
C LYS A 50 -12.98 -17.36 23.22
N GLU A 51 -14.28 -17.14 23.12
CA GLU A 51 -15.30 -18.18 23.12
C GLU A 51 -16.21 -18.05 21.90
N ALA A 52 -15.83 -18.64 20.81
CA ALA A 52 -16.71 -18.92 19.71
C ALA A 52 -16.83 -20.44 19.56
N THR A 53 -17.95 -21.02 19.95
CA THR A 53 -18.34 -22.43 19.79
C THR A 53 -19.00 -22.63 18.43
N PRO A 54 -19.07 -23.78 17.90
CA PRO A 54 -18.19 -24.82 17.36
C PRO A 54 -17.92 -24.72 15.85
N HIS A 55 -17.94 -23.56 15.26
CA HIS A 55 -17.38 -23.26 13.94
C HIS A 55 -16.24 -22.26 14.06
N THR A 56 -15.42 -22.47 15.08
CA THR A 56 -14.32 -21.61 15.42
C THR A 56 -13.21 -21.73 14.39
N MET A 57 -13.09 -20.72 13.54
CA MET A 57 -11.76 -20.29 13.21
C MET A 57 -11.11 -19.81 14.52
N GLU A 58 -10.04 -20.44 14.97
CA GLU A 58 -9.18 -19.89 16.00
C GLU A 58 -8.58 -18.59 15.46
N PHE A 59 -9.11 -17.47 15.93
CA PHE A 59 -8.55 -16.18 15.58
C PHE A 59 -7.26 -15.99 16.38
N ILE A 60 -6.15 -16.09 15.70
CA ILE A 60 -4.88 -15.67 16.25
C ILE A 60 -4.92 -14.14 16.29
N GLU A 61 -4.79 -13.55 17.47
CA GLU A 61 -4.90 -12.10 17.71
C GLU A 61 -4.03 -11.25 16.79
N ASP A 62 -2.98 -11.82 16.20
CA ASP A 62 -2.00 -11.19 15.34
C ASP A 62 -1.95 -11.77 13.93
N SER A 63 -3.06 -12.34 13.43
CA SER A 63 -3.09 -12.80 12.05
C SER A 63 -3.38 -11.65 11.09
N TYR A 64 -2.57 -11.60 10.03
CA TYR A 64 -2.70 -10.62 8.96
C TYR A 64 -2.64 -11.32 7.61
N LEU A 65 -3.27 -10.70 6.61
CA LEU A 65 -3.21 -11.12 5.22
C LEU A 65 -2.34 -10.15 4.42
N CYS A 66 -1.65 -10.65 3.41
CA CYS A 66 -0.90 -9.84 2.46
C CYS A 66 -1.01 -10.39 1.04
N GLY A 67 -0.85 -9.51 0.05
CA GLY A 67 -0.90 -9.85 -1.37
C GLY A 67 0.46 -10.27 -1.96
N ILE A 68 1.40 -10.70 -1.15
CA ILE A 68 2.71 -11.20 -1.61
C ILE A 68 2.97 -12.60 -1.07
N GLU A 69 3.33 -13.53 -1.94
CA GLU A 69 3.59 -14.94 -1.58
C GLU A 69 4.86 -15.16 -0.76
N LYS A 70 5.79 -14.23 -0.81
CA LYS A 70 7.05 -14.33 -0.10
C LYS A 70 6.80 -14.20 1.41
N LYS A 71 7.21 -15.18 2.20
CA LYS A 71 7.32 -15.01 3.65
C LYS A 71 8.31 -13.90 3.94
N LEU A 72 7.83 -12.85 4.57
CA LEU A 72 8.63 -11.69 4.88
C LEU A 72 9.49 -11.97 6.11
N GLN A 73 10.69 -11.40 6.15
CA GLN A 73 11.64 -11.66 7.22
C GLN A 73 11.23 -10.91 8.49
N VAL A 74 11.63 -11.43 9.63
CA VAL A 74 11.44 -10.79 10.93
C VAL A 74 12.15 -9.45 10.96
N GLY A 75 11.40 -8.37 11.13
CA GLY A 75 11.92 -7.00 11.16
C GLY A 75 11.43 -6.09 10.01
N GLY A 76 10.74 -6.65 9.01
CA GLY A 76 10.05 -5.87 7.98
C GLY A 76 8.81 -5.14 8.52
N GLU A 77 8.24 -4.27 7.69
CA GLU A 77 6.99 -3.56 8.05
C GLU A 77 5.76 -4.44 7.93
N ILE A 78 5.88 -5.56 7.25
CA ILE A 78 4.80 -6.54 7.15
C ILE A 78 4.84 -7.42 8.39
N ALA A 79 3.67 -7.57 9.03
CA ALA A 79 3.54 -8.32 10.27
C ALA A 79 4.06 -9.75 10.10
N SER A 80 4.80 -10.22 11.10
CA SER A 80 5.23 -11.62 11.20
C SER A 80 4.01 -12.54 11.18
N GLY A 81 4.06 -13.63 10.42
CA GLY A 81 2.94 -14.57 10.30
C GLY A 81 1.82 -14.16 9.35
N SER A 82 2.01 -13.11 8.54
CA SER A 82 1.07 -12.78 7.48
C SER A 82 0.92 -13.92 6.48
N GLU A 83 -0.34 -14.23 6.13
CA GLU A 83 -0.68 -15.23 5.13
C GLU A 83 -0.98 -14.59 3.77
N TYR A 84 -0.62 -15.29 2.69
CA TYR A 84 -0.91 -14.82 1.34
C TYR A 84 -2.41 -14.89 1.01
N ALA A 85 -2.91 -13.81 0.40
CA ALA A 85 -4.26 -13.74 -0.12
C ALA A 85 -4.26 -13.13 -1.53
N GLU A 86 -4.65 -13.91 -2.51
CA GLU A 86 -4.62 -13.52 -3.94
C GLU A 86 -5.46 -12.28 -4.22
N TYR A 87 -6.62 -12.11 -3.56
CA TYR A 87 -7.49 -10.94 -3.77
C TYR A 87 -6.89 -9.61 -3.26
N LEU A 88 -5.77 -9.66 -2.55
CA LEU A 88 -5.01 -8.48 -2.10
C LEU A 88 -3.85 -8.11 -3.04
N THR A 89 -3.77 -8.75 -4.19
CA THR A 89 -2.77 -8.43 -5.22
C THR A 89 -3.43 -8.22 -6.57
N LYS A 90 -2.86 -7.32 -7.36
CA LYS A 90 -3.26 -7.06 -8.74
C LYS A 90 -2.02 -6.93 -9.61
N ALA A 91 -1.90 -7.77 -10.62
CA ALA A 91 -0.94 -7.59 -11.70
C ALA A 91 -1.37 -6.39 -12.56
N THR A 92 -0.42 -5.58 -12.98
CA THR A 92 -0.63 -4.41 -13.83
C THR A 92 0.40 -4.39 -14.95
N ASP A 93 0.13 -3.65 -16.02
CA ASP A 93 1.08 -3.37 -17.09
C ASP A 93 0.97 -1.89 -17.48
N VAL A 94 1.30 -1.03 -16.52
CA VAL A 94 1.21 0.42 -16.68
C VAL A 94 2.62 0.98 -16.78
N THR A 95 2.90 1.70 -17.87
CA THR A 95 4.16 2.43 -18.04
C THR A 95 3.94 3.89 -17.71
N ILE A 96 4.69 4.41 -16.76
CA ILE A 96 4.64 5.78 -16.31
C ILE A 96 5.91 6.48 -16.79
N ALA A 97 5.74 7.52 -17.61
CA ALA A 97 6.83 8.39 -18.03
C ALA A 97 6.65 9.77 -17.38
N GLY A 98 7.74 10.42 -17.07
CA GLY A 98 7.65 11.79 -16.57
C GLY A 98 7.12 12.75 -17.64
N ASN A 99 6.35 13.76 -17.23
CA ASN A 99 5.71 14.77 -18.10
C ASN A 99 4.58 14.22 -19.01
N GLU A 100 3.90 13.17 -18.61
CA GLU A 100 2.68 12.77 -19.30
C GLU A 100 1.59 13.83 -19.06
N SER A 101 0.93 14.24 -20.15
CA SER A 101 -0.17 15.22 -20.08
C SER A 101 -1.41 14.65 -19.37
N GLU A 102 -1.55 13.34 -19.33
CA GLU A 102 -2.62 12.63 -18.65
C GLU A 102 -2.04 11.47 -17.84
N PRO A 103 -2.09 11.57 -16.51
CA PRO A 103 -1.64 10.49 -15.65
C PRO A 103 -2.54 9.26 -15.76
N HIS A 104 -1.96 8.09 -15.61
CA HIS A 104 -2.70 6.84 -15.56
C HIS A 104 -3.66 6.82 -14.36
N LYS A 105 -4.93 6.52 -14.62
CA LYS A 105 -6.01 6.49 -13.61
C LYS A 105 -6.50 5.07 -13.34
N ASP A 106 -7.15 4.89 -12.18
CA ASP A 106 -7.79 3.64 -11.76
C ASP A 106 -6.87 2.42 -11.80
N ILE A 107 -5.67 2.56 -11.25
CA ILE A 107 -4.59 1.56 -11.34
C ILE A 107 -4.98 0.29 -10.60
N ALA A 108 -5.35 0.39 -9.32
CA ALA A 108 -5.72 -0.76 -8.50
C ALA A 108 -6.68 -0.38 -7.39
N ARG A 109 -7.66 -1.25 -7.14
CA ARG A 109 -8.63 -1.08 -6.06
C ARG A 109 -8.75 -2.37 -5.25
N PHE A 110 -8.70 -2.23 -3.91
CA PHE A 110 -8.80 -3.33 -2.97
C PHE A 110 -9.89 -3.07 -1.94
N TYR A 111 -10.54 -4.13 -1.52
CA TYR A 111 -11.48 -4.12 -0.42
C TYR A 111 -10.80 -4.76 0.79
N ALA A 112 -10.52 -3.94 1.80
CA ALA A 112 -9.88 -4.36 3.03
C ALA A 112 -10.87 -4.29 4.19
N MET A 113 -10.75 -5.22 5.12
CA MET A 113 -11.48 -5.17 6.38
C MET A 113 -10.98 -4.01 7.22
N THR A 114 -11.81 -3.52 8.12
CA THR A 114 -11.47 -2.44 9.04
C THR A 114 -10.23 -2.81 9.86
N ASN A 115 -9.28 -1.90 9.91
CA ASN A 115 -8.11 -1.98 10.76
C ASN A 115 -7.93 -0.62 11.43
N SER A 116 -8.58 -0.42 12.58
CA SER A 116 -8.47 0.83 13.32
C SER A 116 -7.16 0.85 14.08
N PHE A 117 -6.28 1.73 13.69
CA PHE A 117 -4.92 1.88 14.21
C PHE A 117 -4.88 2.78 15.46
N THR A 118 -5.77 2.58 16.42
CA THR A 118 -5.88 3.47 17.59
C THR A 118 -5.18 2.93 18.84
N LYS A 119 -4.55 1.75 18.79
CA LYS A 119 -3.92 1.11 19.94
C LYS A 119 -2.42 0.95 19.73
N ASP A 120 -1.63 1.26 20.75
CA ASP A 120 -0.19 1.01 20.78
C ASP A 120 0.12 -0.44 20.35
N GLY A 121 0.91 -0.61 19.30
CA GLY A 121 1.30 -1.90 18.74
C GLY A 121 0.46 -2.44 17.59
N ALA A 122 -0.61 -1.75 17.16
CA ALA A 122 -1.34 -2.17 15.97
C ALA A 122 -0.50 -1.95 14.69
N THR A 123 -0.57 -2.89 13.76
CA THR A 123 0.17 -2.85 12.51
C THR A 123 -0.64 -2.14 11.43
N PRO A 124 -0.14 -1.05 10.82
CA PRO A 124 -0.88 -0.32 9.79
C PRO A 124 -1.07 -1.15 8.53
N VAL A 125 -2.17 -0.93 7.82
CA VAL A 125 -2.32 -1.40 6.44
C VAL A 125 -1.32 -0.66 5.57
N ILE A 126 -0.61 -1.39 4.72
CA ILE A 126 0.37 -0.83 3.80
C ILE A 126 -0.05 -1.17 2.37
N LEU A 127 -0.11 -0.14 1.52
CA LEU A 127 -0.21 -0.32 0.08
C LEU A 127 1.20 -0.36 -0.50
N TYR A 128 1.49 -1.43 -1.22
CA TYR A 128 2.71 -1.57 -1.99
C TYR A 128 2.43 -1.52 -3.48
N PHE A 129 3.36 -0.95 -4.22
CA PHE A 129 3.44 -1.16 -5.65
C PHE A 129 4.86 -1.48 -6.08
N LYS A 130 4.97 -2.41 -7.01
CA LYS A 130 6.20 -2.98 -7.51
C LYS A 130 6.33 -2.70 -8.99
N GLY A 131 7.53 -2.34 -9.42
CA GLY A 131 7.83 -2.13 -10.82
C GLY A 131 9.32 -2.15 -11.11
N SER A 132 9.68 -1.65 -12.27
CA SER A 132 11.07 -1.56 -12.72
C SER A 132 11.28 -0.28 -13.53
N TRP A 133 12.44 0.32 -13.36
CA TRP A 133 12.87 1.47 -14.15
C TRP A 133 13.53 1.03 -15.43
N TYR A 134 13.19 1.69 -16.53
CA TYR A 134 13.70 1.45 -17.87
C TYR A 134 14.30 2.73 -18.43
N ASP A 135 15.40 2.61 -19.14
CA ASP A 135 16.01 3.72 -19.85
C ASP A 135 15.22 4.12 -21.12
N ALA A 136 15.68 5.16 -21.80
CA ALA A 136 15.05 5.64 -23.03
C ALA A 136 15.04 4.62 -24.19
N ALA A 137 15.90 3.60 -24.12
CA ALA A 137 15.98 2.50 -25.09
C ALA A 137 15.18 1.26 -24.64
N ASP A 138 14.30 1.41 -23.64
CA ASP A 138 13.51 0.34 -23.03
C ASP A 138 14.34 -0.82 -22.46
N LYS A 139 15.58 -0.54 -22.03
CA LYS A 139 16.39 -1.51 -21.29
C LYS A 139 16.14 -1.39 -19.79
N PRO A 140 16.02 -2.49 -19.05
CA PRO A 140 15.84 -2.45 -17.62
C PRO A 140 17.11 -1.88 -16.94
N ALA A 141 16.94 -0.80 -16.20
CA ALA A 141 18.00 -0.14 -15.45
C ALA A 141 17.98 -0.57 -13.98
N LEU A 142 16.80 -0.56 -13.35
CA LEU A 142 16.60 -1.00 -11.97
C LEU A 142 15.38 -1.91 -11.92
N THR A 143 15.57 -3.17 -11.57
CA THR A 143 14.50 -4.17 -11.53
C THR A 143 13.97 -4.37 -10.11
N ASN A 144 12.71 -4.83 -10.00
CA ASN A 144 12.07 -5.20 -8.73
C ASN A 144 12.18 -4.09 -7.68
N ARG A 145 11.64 -2.92 -7.99
CA ARG A 145 11.59 -1.79 -7.06
C ARG A 145 10.23 -1.71 -6.40
N TYR A 146 10.23 -1.54 -5.09
CA TYR A 146 9.04 -1.47 -4.24
C TYR A 146 8.88 -0.07 -3.67
N TYR A 147 7.67 0.42 -3.71
CA TYR A 147 7.24 1.62 -3.02
C TYR A 147 6.13 1.25 -2.06
N ARG A 148 6.09 1.89 -0.90
CA ARG A 148 5.16 1.58 0.16
C ARG A 148 4.47 2.83 0.68
N ILE A 149 3.20 2.71 0.98
CA ILE A 149 2.37 3.78 1.53
C ILE A 149 1.65 3.24 2.75
N LYS A 150 1.98 3.77 3.92
CA LYS A 150 1.33 3.39 5.17
C LYS A 150 0.04 4.17 5.34
N LEU A 151 -1.05 3.47 5.62
CA LEU A 151 -2.30 4.09 6.02
C LEU A 151 -2.28 4.31 7.54
N GLN A 152 -1.64 5.40 7.97
CA GLN A 152 -1.31 5.67 9.38
C GLN A 152 -2.54 5.75 10.30
N ASN A 153 -3.68 6.20 9.79
CA ASN A 153 -4.93 6.32 10.56
C ASN A 153 -5.79 5.05 10.48
N GLY A 154 -5.22 3.96 9.96
CA GLY A 154 -5.95 2.71 9.74
C GLY A 154 -6.94 2.79 8.59
N VAL A 155 -7.68 1.70 8.39
CA VAL A 155 -8.73 1.58 7.37
C VAL A 155 -10.08 1.45 8.08
N GLN A 156 -10.97 2.38 7.79
CA GLN A 156 -12.32 2.42 8.37
C GLN A 156 -13.36 1.79 7.44
N ARG A 157 -14.48 1.35 8.02
CA ARG A 157 -15.63 0.84 7.30
C ARG A 157 -16.30 1.95 6.48
N ASN A 158 -16.90 1.57 5.34
CA ASN A 158 -17.63 2.48 4.46
C ASN A 158 -16.81 3.70 4.00
N THR A 159 -15.50 3.51 3.89
CA THR A 159 -14.57 4.57 3.56
C THR A 159 -13.75 4.20 2.33
N ILE A 160 -13.51 5.17 1.47
CA ILE A 160 -12.65 5.07 0.29
C ILE A 160 -11.40 5.91 0.56
N TYR A 161 -10.25 5.26 0.54
CA TYR A 161 -8.93 5.89 0.58
C TYR A 161 -8.43 6.00 -0.85
N LYS A 162 -8.62 7.17 -1.45
CA LYS A 162 -8.12 7.48 -2.80
C LYS A 162 -6.67 7.93 -2.67
N ILE A 163 -5.76 7.22 -3.31
CA ILE A 163 -4.32 7.43 -3.20
C ILE A 163 -3.77 7.88 -4.55
N GLU A 164 -3.07 9.00 -4.53
CA GLU A 164 -2.31 9.55 -5.65
C GLU A 164 -0.84 9.63 -5.23
N ALA A 165 0.04 8.95 -5.96
CA ALA A 165 1.44 8.81 -5.61
C ALA A 165 2.33 9.44 -6.69
N THR A 166 3.39 10.14 -6.25
CA THR A 166 4.37 10.74 -7.15
C THR A 166 5.77 10.21 -6.81
N LEU A 167 6.40 9.54 -7.76
CA LEU A 167 7.72 8.95 -7.61
C LEU A 167 8.79 10.04 -7.69
N LYS A 168 9.68 10.07 -6.70
CA LYS A 168 10.84 10.98 -6.63
C LYS A 168 12.17 10.24 -6.52
N GLY A 169 12.16 8.97 -6.13
CA GLY A 169 13.35 8.16 -5.92
C GLY A 169 13.26 6.78 -6.55
N LYS A 170 14.33 6.01 -6.38
CA LYS A 170 14.53 4.70 -7.02
C LYS A 170 13.67 3.55 -6.49
N GLY A 171 13.02 3.73 -5.35
CA GLY A 171 12.32 2.65 -4.65
C GLY A 171 13.27 1.63 -3.99
N SER A 172 12.75 0.82 -3.07
CA SER A 172 13.51 -0.23 -2.39
C SER A 172 13.67 -1.49 -3.27
N PRO A 173 14.81 -2.17 -3.24
CA PRO A 173 14.99 -3.47 -3.94
C PRO A 173 14.21 -4.62 -3.28
N ASP A 174 13.83 -4.46 -2.02
CA ASP A 174 13.09 -5.46 -1.24
C ASP A 174 11.97 -4.76 -0.45
N PRO A 175 10.76 -5.35 -0.35
CA PRO A 175 9.66 -4.77 0.43
C PRO A 175 9.97 -4.70 1.93
N ASP A 176 10.90 -5.51 2.44
CA ASP A 176 11.29 -5.57 3.84
C ASP A 176 12.36 -4.54 4.23
N ILE A 177 13.07 -3.97 3.24
CA ILE A 177 14.17 -3.04 3.50
C ILE A 177 13.63 -1.61 3.45
N LYS A 178 13.99 -0.83 4.47
CA LYS A 178 13.76 0.61 4.53
C LYS A 178 14.88 1.34 3.80
N ASP A 179 14.95 1.19 2.49
CA ASP A 179 15.83 2.02 1.67
C ASP A 179 15.15 3.35 1.33
N ASP A 180 15.94 4.33 0.86
CA ASP A 180 15.49 5.64 0.39
C ASP A 180 14.35 5.52 -0.63
N VAL A 181 13.15 5.45 -0.13
CA VAL A 181 11.94 5.51 -0.94
C VAL A 181 11.46 6.95 -0.91
N THR A 182 11.93 7.76 -1.87
CA THR A 182 11.42 9.12 -1.98
C THR A 182 10.13 9.10 -2.78
N LEU A 183 9.03 9.34 -2.07
CA LEU A 183 7.68 9.26 -2.59
C LEU A 183 6.85 10.42 -2.01
N SER A 184 6.13 11.13 -2.83
CA SER A 184 5.09 12.07 -2.38
C SER A 184 3.73 11.44 -2.56
N VAL A 185 2.89 11.48 -1.53
CA VAL A 185 1.59 10.81 -1.56
C VAL A 185 0.50 11.74 -1.08
N THR A 186 -0.56 11.85 -1.84
CA THR A 186 -1.82 12.48 -1.42
C THR A 186 -2.85 11.39 -1.18
N ILE A 187 -3.44 11.37 0.02
CA ILE A 187 -4.51 10.45 0.36
C ILE A 187 -5.78 11.27 0.61
N THR A 188 -6.78 11.07 -0.23
CA THR A 188 -8.11 11.66 -0.05
C THR A 188 -9.04 10.63 0.54
N VAL A 189 -9.58 10.91 1.71
CA VAL A 189 -10.51 10.03 2.42
C VAL A 189 -11.93 10.45 2.13
N LYS A 190 -12.74 9.55 1.58
CA LYS A 190 -14.14 9.78 1.24
C LYS A 190 -15.04 8.76 1.91
N SER A 191 -16.23 9.19 2.33
CA SER A 191 -17.28 8.23 2.66
C SER A 191 -17.69 7.44 1.42
N TRP A 192 -18.32 6.28 1.60
CA TRP A 192 -18.88 5.50 0.49
C TRP A 192 -19.93 6.29 -0.31
N GLU A 193 -20.54 7.30 0.28
CA GLU A 193 -21.48 8.23 -0.35
C GLU A 193 -20.79 9.31 -1.19
N GLY A 194 -19.47 9.32 -1.27
CA GLY A 194 -18.68 10.25 -2.08
C GLY A 194 -18.37 11.61 -1.41
N ILE A 195 -18.77 11.79 -0.15
CA ILE A 195 -18.44 12.99 0.62
C ILE A 195 -16.97 12.89 1.07
N THR A 196 -16.16 13.90 0.78
CA THR A 196 -14.80 13.99 1.28
C THR A 196 -14.83 14.22 2.79
N LEU A 197 -14.17 13.32 3.54
CA LEU A 197 -14.06 13.39 4.99
C LEU A 197 -12.76 14.08 5.40
N ASP A 198 -11.66 13.68 4.75
CA ASP A 198 -10.33 14.16 5.04
C ASP A 198 -9.45 14.11 3.78
N GLU A 199 -8.48 15.02 3.71
CA GLU A 199 -7.41 15.00 2.74
C GLU A 199 -6.09 15.30 3.45
N TYR A 200 -5.11 14.43 3.28
CA TYR A 200 -3.79 14.64 3.85
C TYR A 200 -2.69 14.19 2.88
N THR A 201 -1.59 14.90 2.93
CA THR A 201 -0.41 14.60 2.12
C THR A 201 0.67 14.06 3.04
N ILE A 202 1.22 12.91 2.66
CA ILE A 202 2.38 12.32 3.33
C ILE A 202 3.58 12.58 2.42
N ASN A 203 4.54 13.36 2.91
CA ASN A 203 5.85 13.46 2.32
C ASN A 203 6.78 12.59 3.16
N GLU A 204 6.96 11.34 2.76
CA GLU A 204 7.98 10.49 3.37
C GLU A 204 9.34 10.80 2.71
N GLU A 205 10.02 11.83 3.21
CA GLU A 205 11.46 11.91 3.15
C GLU A 205 11.99 11.07 4.30
N ILE A 206 12.46 9.87 4.00
CA ILE A 206 13.19 9.09 4.98
C ILE A 206 14.60 9.64 4.97
N GLU A 207 14.88 10.57 5.90
CA GLU A 207 16.24 10.93 6.24
C GLU A 207 16.94 9.69 6.83
N ILE A 208 18.17 9.46 6.36
CA ILE A 208 19.08 8.40 6.81
C ILE A 208 19.59 8.74 8.23
#